data_e3697e2c8d7539f7c5cae59423fab7de
#
_entry.id   e3697e2c8d7539f7c5cae59423fab7de
#
_cell.length_a   1.000
_cell.length_b   1.000
_cell.length_c   1.000
_cell.angle_alpha   90.00
_cell.angle_beta   90.00
_cell.angle_gamma   90.00
#
_symmetry.space_group_name_H-M   'P 1'
#
loop_
_entity.id
_entity.type
_entity.pdbx_description
1 polymer ?
#
loop_
_entity_poly.entity_id
_entity_poly.type
_entity_poly.pdbx_seq_one_letter_code
_entity_poly.pdbx_strand_id
1 'polypeptide(L)'
;RFSLLPHESQAEDDKRKKHGLALDVLDRYTGRRRSVKTLSGGESFMASLALALGLSDTVTENAGGVVIETLFIDEGFGTLDPEALESAIAMLQGLTAHGKLIGLISHREELKQALSRQIIVEKSSRGSRARVETDG
;
A
#
# COMPACT_ATOMS: atom_id res chain seq x y z
N ARG A 1 6.51 -12.82 0.41
CA ARG A 1 6.27 -13.79 -0.65
C ARG A 1 6.72 -13.28 -2.01
N PHE A 2 6.46 -12.03 -2.36
CA PHE A 2 6.79 -11.45 -3.65
C PHE A 2 7.92 -10.44 -3.58
N SER A 3 8.71 -10.31 -4.64
CA SER A 3 9.66 -9.22 -4.87
C SER A 3 9.31 -8.53 -6.18
N LEU A 4 9.30 -7.20 -6.18
CA LEU A 4 9.15 -6.40 -7.40
C LEU A 4 10.51 -6.27 -8.08
N LEU A 5 10.53 -6.46 -9.38
CA LEU A 5 11.73 -6.38 -10.22
C LEU A 5 11.43 -5.53 -11.45
N PRO A 6 12.44 -4.80 -12.00
CA PRO A 6 12.29 -4.19 -13.30
C PRO A 6 12.01 -5.27 -14.35
N HIS A 7 11.15 -4.95 -15.33
CA HIS A 7 10.88 -5.82 -16.45
C HIS A 7 12.13 -5.89 -17.36
N GLU A 8 12.69 -7.06 -17.52
CA GLU A 8 13.75 -7.29 -18.50
C GLU A 8 13.10 -7.48 -19.88
N SER A 9 13.16 -6.46 -20.73
CA SER A 9 12.77 -6.63 -22.12
C SER A 9 13.75 -7.59 -22.80
N GLN A 10 13.26 -8.80 -23.14
CA GLN A 10 14.00 -9.63 -24.06
C GLN A 10 13.88 -9.03 -25.46
N ALA A 11 15.02 -8.56 -25.96
CA ALA A 11 15.42 -8.37 -27.36
C ALA A 11 14.58 -7.45 -28.27
N GLU A 12 15.29 -6.49 -28.80
CA GLU A 12 15.37 -5.94 -30.17
C GLU A 12 14.13 -5.48 -30.94
N ASP A 13 12.89 -5.82 -30.61
CA ASP A 13 11.78 -5.60 -31.56
C ASP A 13 10.76 -4.50 -31.16
N ASP A 14 10.97 -3.74 -30.10
CA ASP A 14 9.97 -2.75 -29.66
C ASP A 14 10.53 -1.34 -29.37
N LYS A 15 11.33 -0.81 -30.28
CA LYS A 15 11.82 0.59 -30.21
C LYS A 15 10.73 1.66 -30.32
N ARG A 16 9.44 1.29 -30.43
CA ARG A 16 8.32 2.23 -30.64
C ARG A 16 7.31 2.32 -29.51
N LYS A 17 7.35 1.43 -28.52
CA LYS A 17 6.49 1.59 -27.35
C LYS A 17 7.24 2.38 -26.29
N LYS A 18 6.71 3.54 -25.90
CA LYS A 18 7.10 4.25 -24.69
C LYS A 18 6.89 3.30 -23.50
N HIS A 19 7.94 2.57 -23.13
CA HIS A 19 7.92 1.74 -21.94
C HIS A 19 7.90 2.69 -20.74
N GLY A 20 6.72 2.89 -20.16
CA GLY A 20 6.66 3.30 -18.78
C GLY A 20 7.38 2.27 -17.91
N LEU A 21 7.54 2.55 -16.63
CA LEU A 21 8.18 1.66 -15.66
C LEU A 21 7.42 0.32 -15.66
N ALA A 22 7.84 -0.63 -16.49
CA ALA A 22 7.28 -1.97 -16.49
C ALA A 22 7.91 -2.74 -15.33
N LEU A 23 7.07 -3.34 -14.50
CA LEU A 23 7.49 -4.12 -13.35
C LEU A 23 7.05 -5.58 -13.52
N ASP A 24 7.91 -6.48 -13.06
CA ASP A 24 7.61 -7.89 -12.87
C ASP A 24 7.59 -8.24 -11.39
N VAL A 25 6.91 -9.31 -11.08
CA VAL A 25 6.87 -9.90 -9.75
C VAL A 25 7.60 -11.23 -9.78
N LEU A 26 8.57 -11.39 -8.88
CA LEU A 26 9.17 -12.67 -8.56
C LEU A 26 8.40 -13.31 -7.39
N ASP A 27 7.70 -14.38 -7.66
CA ASP A 27 7.14 -15.23 -6.61
C ASP A 27 8.25 -16.08 -5.99
N ARG A 28 8.66 -15.75 -4.79
CA ARG A 28 9.76 -16.45 -4.08
C ARG A 28 9.42 -17.89 -3.70
N TYR A 29 8.14 -18.25 -3.69
CA TYR A 29 7.70 -19.61 -3.38
C TYR A 29 7.88 -20.54 -4.59
N THR A 30 7.52 -20.03 -5.78
CA THR A 30 7.61 -20.81 -7.03
C THR A 30 8.87 -20.54 -7.84
N GLY A 31 9.63 -19.50 -7.51
CA GLY A 31 10.78 -19.01 -8.27
C GLY A 31 10.41 -18.41 -9.64
N ARG A 32 9.13 -18.24 -9.94
CA ARG A 32 8.67 -17.75 -11.24
C ARG A 32 8.52 -16.23 -11.27
N ARG A 33 8.97 -15.65 -12.38
CA ARG A 33 8.68 -14.25 -12.72
C ARG A 33 7.38 -14.18 -13.51
N ARG A 34 6.55 -13.18 -13.20
CA ARG A 34 5.31 -12.88 -13.94
C ARG A 34 5.04 -11.37 -13.96
N SER A 35 4.32 -10.91 -14.96
CA SER A 35 3.93 -9.49 -15.03
C SER A 35 3.06 -9.09 -13.85
N VAL A 36 3.26 -7.88 -13.31
CA VAL A 36 2.40 -7.28 -12.28
C VAL A 36 0.92 -7.26 -12.70
N LYS A 37 0.63 -7.27 -14.00
CA LYS A 37 -0.75 -7.31 -14.52
C LYS A 37 -1.49 -8.62 -14.21
N THR A 38 -0.78 -9.65 -13.79
CA THR A 38 -1.35 -10.97 -13.43
C THR A 38 -1.65 -11.09 -11.94
N LEU A 39 -1.37 -10.04 -11.17
CA LEU A 39 -1.68 -10.00 -9.74
C LEU A 39 -3.18 -9.90 -9.50
N SER A 40 -3.66 -10.58 -8.45
CA SER A 40 -5.01 -10.35 -7.92
C SER A 40 -5.13 -8.93 -7.36
N GLY A 41 -6.35 -8.47 -7.08
CA GLY A 41 -6.58 -7.15 -6.48
C GLY A 41 -5.81 -6.98 -5.17
N GLY A 42 -5.84 -7.98 -4.29
CA GLY A 42 -5.11 -7.97 -3.03
C GLY A 42 -3.59 -7.98 -3.22
N GLU A 43 -3.08 -8.85 -4.09
CA GLU A 43 -1.65 -8.87 -4.43
C GLU A 43 -1.18 -7.54 -5.03
N SER A 44 -1.98 -6.92 -5.90
CA SER A 44 -1.70 -5.60 -6.50
C SER A 44 -1.63 -4.51 -5.44
N PHE A 45 -2.58 -4.51 -4.49
CA PHE A 45 -2.58 -3.57 -3.37
C PHE A 45 -1.30 -3.69 -2.54
N MET A 46 -0.95 -4.91 -2.12
CA MET A 46 0.26 -5.16 -1.34
C MET A 46 1.54 -4.78 -2.08
N ALA A 47 1.61 -5.06 -3.39
CA ALA A 47 2.73 -4.67 -4.24
C ALA A 47 2.85 -3.15 -4.37
N SER A 48 1.74 -2.45 -4.56
CA SER A 48 1.69 -0.98 -4.65
C SER A 48 2.10 -0.33 -3.34
N LEU A 49 1.64 -0.86 -2.21
CA LEU A 49 2.00 -0.38 -0.89
C LEU A 49 3.51 -0.56 -0.62
N ALA A 50 4.06 -1.75 -0.94
CA ALA A 50 5.49 -2.00 -0.81
C ALA A 50 6.33 -1.06 -1.70
N LEU A 51 5.88 -0.78 -2.92
CA LEU A 51 6.54 0.15 -3.83
C LEU A 51 6.50 1.59 -3.29
N ALA A 52 5.36 2.04 -2.78
CA ALA A 52 5.22 3.37 -2.20
C ALA A 52 6.14 3.57 -0.99
N LEU A 53 6.25 2.54 -0.13
CA LEU A 53 7.14 2.56 1.02
C LEU A 53 8.61 2.59 0.59
N GLY A 54 9.01 1.73 -0.35
CA GLY A 54 10.39 1.73 -0.88
C GLY A 54 10.76 3.05 -1.56
N LEU A 55 9.82 3.68 -2.25
CA LEU A 55 10.03 5.01 -2.83
C LEU A 55 10.18 6.08 -1.74
N SER A 56 9.34 6.04 -0.70
CA SER A 56 9.44 6.93 0.47
C SER A 56 10.83 6.84 1.12
N ASP A 57 11.33 5.63 1.33
CA ASP A 57 12.64 5.42 1.93
C ASP A 57 13.77 5.93 1.00
N THR A 58 13.67 5.64 -0.30
CA THR A 58 14.64 6.15 -1.31
C THR A 58 14.66 7.68 -1.39
N VAL A 59 13.50 8.33 -1.33
CA VAL A 59 13.40 9.80 -1.31
C VAL A 59 14.05 10.35 -0.04
N THR A 60 13.78 9.74 1.11
CA THR A 60 14.40 10.12 2.39
C THR A 60 15.93 10.06 2.34
N GLU A 61 16.49 8.99 1.79
CA GLU A 61 17.94 8.80 1.66
C GLU A 61 18.58 9.81 0.70
N ASN A 62 17.92 10.16 -0.41
CA ASN A 62 18.49 11.01 -1.47
C ASN A 62 18.18 12.50 -1.30
N ALA A 63 17.16 12.88 -0.52
CA ALA A 63 16.73 14.28 -0.38
C ALA A 63 17.43 15.06 0.75
N GLY A 64 18.60 14.62 1.19
CA GLY A 64 19.41 15.38 2.15
C GLY A 64 18.79 15.48 3.55
N GLY A 65 18.02 14.49 3.97
CA GLY A 65 17.46 14.40 5.32
C GLY A 65 15.99 14.80 5.45
N VAL A 66 15.27 14.95 4.36
CA VAL A 66 13.81 15.08 4.40
C VAL A 66 13.21 13.71 4.75
N VAL A 67 12.73 13.53 5.97
CA VAL A 67 12.10 12.29 6.42
C VAL A 67 10.60 12.35 6.11
N ILE A 68 10.11 11.37 5.36
CA ILE A 68 8.66 11.19 5.17
C ILE A 68 8.13 10.37 6.33
N GLU A 69 7.58 11.05 7.32
CA GLU A 69 7.07 10.43 8.54
C GLU A 69 5.57 10.07 8.44
N THR A 70 4.85 10.63 7.47
CA THR A 70 3.40 10.46 7.36
C THR A 70 3.04 9.83 6.02
N LEU A 71 2.20 8.81 6.06
CA LEU A 71 1.63 8.14 4.91
C LEU A 71 0.10 8.12 5.03
N PHE A 72 -0.59 8.56 3.98
CA PHE A 72 -2.04 8.41 3.88
C PHE A 72 -2.37 7.38 2.80
N ILE A 73 -3.23 6.43 3.16
CA ILE A 73 -3.75 5.40 2.26
C ILE A 73 -5.25 5.61 2.15
N ASP A 74 -5.68 5.97 0.95
CA ASP A 74 -7.09 6.22 0.64
C ASP A 74 -7.66 5.01 -0.09
N GLU A 75 -8.54 4.27 0.59
CA GLU A 75 -9.17 3.05 0.10
C GLU A 75 -8.16 1.93 -0.29
N GLY A 76 -8.58 0.98 -1.11
CA GLY A 76 -7.75 -0.15 -1.59
C GLY A 76 -7.91 -1.43 -0.79
N PHE A 77 -8.36 -1.36 0.46
CA PHE A 77 -8.55 -2.54 1.31
C PHE A 77 -9.78 -3.38 0.92
N GLY A 78 -10.71 -2.82 0.14
CA GLY A 78 -11.94 -3.50 -0.28
C GLY A 78 -11.72 -4.73 -1.17
N THR A 79 -10.57 -4.82 -1.83
CA THR A 79 -10.19 -5.94 -2.70
C THR A 79 -9.44 -7.07 -1.98
N LEU A 80 -9.13 -6.88 -0.69
CA LEU A 80 -8.41 -7.85 0.11
C LEU A 80 -9.36 -8.91 0.68
N ASP A 81 -8.96 -10.16 0.59
CA ASP A 81 -9.53 -11.23 1.40
C ASP A 81 -9.13 -11.06 2.88
N PRO A 82 -9.74 -11.77 3.81
CA PRO A 82 -9.46 -11.62 5.24
C PRO A 82 -7.98 -11.82 5.61
N GLU A 83 -7.32 -12.83 5.04
CA GLU A 83 -5.91 -13.15 5.32
C GLU A 83 -4.97 -12.05 4.81
N ALA A 84 -5.22 -11.55 3.60
CA ALA A 84 -4.45 -10.43 3.03
C ALA A 84 -4.68 -9.13 3.82
N LEU A 85 -5.90 -8.90 4.32
CA LEU A 85 -6.22 -7.74 5.15
C LEU A 85 -5.48 -7.78 6.49
N GLU A 86 -5.49 -8.92 7.19
CA GLU A 86 -4.71 -9.10 8.43
C GLU A 86 -3.23 -8.87 8.21
N SER A 87 -2.68 -9.41 7.11
CA SER A 87 -1.28 -9.19 6.73
C SER A 87 -0.96 -7.72 6.46
N ALA A 88 -1.86 -7.00 5.80
CA ALA A 88 -1.71 -5.56 5.54
C ALA A 88 -1.74 -4.76 6.85
N ILE A 89 -2.68 -5.05 7.75
CA ILE A 89 -2.79 -4.40 9.06
C ILE A 89 -1.50 -4.61 9.87
N ALA A 90 -1.03 -5.86 9.96
CA ALA A 90 0.19 -6.18 10.70
C ALA A 90 1.42 -5.44 10.14
N MET A 91 1.54 -5.33 8.83
CA MET A 91 2.61 -4.57 8.19
C MET A 91 2.54 -3.08 8.53
N LEU A 92 1.35 -2.47 8.45
CA LEU A 92 1.14 -1.05 8.77
C LEU A 92 1.41 -0.75 10.26
N GLN A 93 1.00 -1.63 11.16
CA GLN A 93 1.32 -1.53 12.59
C GLN A 93 2.83 -1.62 12.84
N GLY A 94 3.54 -2.47 12.11
CA GLY A 94 5.00 -2.51 12.15
C GLY A 94 5.66 -1.19 11.79
N LEU A 95 5.13 -0.49 10.78
CA LEU A 95 5.64 0.83 10.36
C LEU A 95 5.39 1.91 11.43
N THR A 96 4.23 1.90 12.09
CA THR A 96 3.95 2.85 13.18
C THR A 96 4.86 2.61 14.38
N ALA A 97 5.24 1.37 14.67
CA ALA A 97 6.20 1.05 15.71
C ALA A 97 7.60 1.63 15.44
N HIS A 98 7.92 1.91 14.18
CA HIS A 98 9.15 2.61 13.76
C HIS A 98 8.99 4.13 13.62
N GLY A 99 7.94 4.71 14.20
CA GLY A 99 7.73 6.15 14.28
C GLY A 99 7.00 6.78 13.10
N LYS A 100 6.55 6.01 12.10
CA LYS A 100 5.75 6.56 10.99
C LYS A 100 4.29 6.77 11.43
N LEU A 101 3.70 7.90 11.07
CA LEU A 101 2.27 8.16 11.22
C LEU A 101 1.52 7.65 9.98
N ILE A 102 0.56 6.75 10.18
CA ILE A 102 -0.21 6.20 9.06
C ILE A 102 -1.68 6.55 9.24
N GLY A 103 -2.22 7.27 8.27
CA GLY A 103 -3.65 7.56 8.15
C GLY A 103 -4.30 6.63 7.12
N LEU A 104 -5.40 5.98 7.51
CA LEU A 104 -6.17 5.11 6.62
C LEU A 104 -7.56 5.70 6.41
N ILE A 105 -8.00 5.75 5.16
CA ILE A 105 -9.37 6.10 4.81
C ILE A 105 -10.02 4.82 4.29
N SER A 106 -11.03 4.35 4.98
CA SER A 106 -11.75 3.12 4.59
C SER A 106 -13.12 3.05 5.24
N HIS A 107 -14.00 2.29 4.63
CA HIS A 107 -15.34 1.99 5.16
C HIS A 107 -15.44 0.55 5.74
N ARG A 108 -14.32 -0.19 5.80
CA ARG A 108 -14.31 -1.57 6.30
C ARG A 108 -14.37 -1.65 7.82
N GLU A 109 -15.32 -2.43 8.34
CA GLU A 109 -15.51 -2.60 9.79
C GLU A 109 -14.31 -3.30 10.46
N GLU A 110 -13.64 -4.21 9.76
CA GLU A 110 -12.45 -4.91 10.28
C GLU A 110 -11.31 -3.94 10.59
N LEU A 111 -11.14 -2.88 9.78
CA LEU A 111 -10.16 -1.83 10.04
C LEU A 111 -10.54 -0.98 11.23
N LYS A 112 -11.83 -0.68 11.40
CA LYS A 112 -12.32 0.04 12.57
C LYS A 112 -12.05 -0.71 13.87
N GLN A 113 -12.23 -2.04 13.86
CA GLN A 113 -11.96 -2.86 15.03
C GLN A 113 -10.46 -3.02 15.34
N ALA A 114 -9.60 -2.92 14.32
CA ALA A 114 -8.16 -3.08 14.46
C ALA A 114 -7.41 -1.81 14.89
N LEU A 115 -8.06 -0.64 14.83
CA LEU A 115 -7.43 0.66 15.06
C LEU A 115 -8.04 1.37 16.27
N SER A 116 -7.21 1.74 17.24
CA SER A 116 -7.62 2.40 18.48
C SER A 116 -7.93 3.89 18.35
N ARG A 117 -7.50 4.53 17.27
CA ARG A 117 -7.76 5.96 17.04
C ARG A 117 -8.45 6.14 15.70
N GLN A 118 -9.61 6.80 15.73
CA GLN A 118 -10.46 6.94 14.57
C GLN A 118 -11.03 8.34 14.45
N ILE A 119 -11.21 8.78 13.22
CA ILE A 119 -12.01 9.96 12.89
C ILE A 119 -13.25 9.45 12.18
N ILE A 120 -14.38 9.48 12.87
CA ILE A 120 -15.66 9.05 12.33
C ILE A 120 -16.32 10.24 11.62
N VAL A 121 -16.65 10.06 10.34
CA VAL A 121 -17.35 11.06 9.55
C VAL A 121 -18.79 10.60 9.29
N GLU A 122 -19.74 11.35 9.80
CA GLU A 122 -21.17 11.06 9.65
C GLU A 122 -21.83 12.10 8.74
N LYS A 123 -22.54 11.61 7.73
CA LYS A 123 -23.29 12.46 6.80
C LYS A 123 -24.71 12.65 7.32
N SER A 124 -25.18 13.91 7.35
CA SER A 124 -26.57 14.25 7.68
C SER A 124 -27.19 15.17 6.63
N SER A 125 -28.51 15.38 6.71
CA SER A 125 -29.23 16.32 5.85
C SER A 125 -28.77 17.78 5.99
N ARG A 126 -28.06 18.11 7.07
CA ARG A 126 -27.52 19.45 7.37
C ARG A 126 -26.03 19.58 7.10
N GLY A 127 -25.39 18.58 6.48
CA GLY A 127 -23.97 18.52 6.23
C GLY A 127 -23.30 17.32 6.91
N SER A 128 -21.97 17.29 6.89
CA SER A 128 -21.18 16.23 7.53
C SER A 128 -20.63 16.68 8.88
N ARG A 129 -20.52 15.76 9.81
CA ARG A 129 -19.85 15.97 11.11
C ARG A 129 -18.71 14.97 11.25
N ALA A 130 -17.61 15.43 11.81
CA ALA A 130 -16.49 14.56 12.16
C ALA A 130 -16.32 14.54 13.68
N ARG A 131 -16.01 13.38 14.24
CA ARG A 131 -15.65 13.22 15.66
C ARG A 131 -14.44 12.29 15.77
N VAL A 132 -13.62 12.52 16.77
CA VAL A 132 -12.48 11.68 17.09
C VAL A 132 -12.92 10.66 18.15
N GLU A 133 -12.62 9.39 17.91
CA GLU A 133 -12.75 8.32 18.88
C GLU A 133 -11.36 7.76 19.19
N THR A 134 -11.12 7.54 20.46
CA THR A 134 -9.91 6.88 20.97
C THR A 134 -10.35 5.86 22.00
N ASP A 135 -9.93 4.62 21.83
CA ASP A 135 -10.06 3.64 22.90
C ASP A 135 -9.21 4.11 24.08
N GLY A 136 -9.87 4.34 25.22
CA GLY A 136 -9.25 4.85 26.45
C GLY A 136 -8.34 3.82 27.11
#